data_35c1953b8757547b217c3378cc88fdf4
#
_entry.id   35c1953b8757547b217c3378cc88fdf4
#
_cell.length_a   1.000
_cell.length_b   1.000
_cell.length_c   1.000
_cell.angle_alpha   90.00
_cell.angle_beta   90.00
_cell.angle_gamma   90.00
#
_symmetry.space_group_name_H-M   'P 1'
#
loop_
_entity.id
_entity.type
_entity.pdbx_description
1 polymer ?
#
loop_
_entity_poly.entity_id
_entity_poly.type
_entity_poly.pdbx_seq_one_letter_code
_entity_poly.pdbx_strand_id
1 'polypeptide(L)'
;MSNSEQVKEEKEQQGCTAAEVLVKCLEKEGVEYVFGIPGEENLDMMNALAKSSIRVIVVRHEQGAAFMADMYGRLTGKAGVCFSTLGPGATNLITGTADANSDGAPLIAITGQVG
;
A
#
# COMPACT_ATOMS: atom_id res chain seq x y z
N MET A 1 -21.27 1.59 34.13
CA MET A 1 -20.34 1.22 33.05
C MET A 1 -18.95 1.74 33.41
N SER A 2 -17.94 0.86 33.32
CA SER A 2 -16.57 1.29 33.58
C SER A 2 -16.01 2.07 32.38
N ASN A 3 -15.02 2.94 32.61
CA ASN A 3 -14.36 3.72 31.55
C ASN A 3 -13.80 2.82 30.43
N SER A 4 -13.45 1.56 30.76
CA SER A 4 -12.98 0.54 29.82
C SER A 4 -14.09 -0.06 28.94
N GLU A 5 -15.33 -0.08 29.40
CA GLU A 5 -16.49 -0.55 28.62
C GLU A 5 -16.94 0.53 27.65
N GLN A 6 -16.97 1.80 28.08
CA GLN A 6 -17.27 2.94 27.18
C GLN A 6 -16.23 3.06 26.05
N VAL A 7 -14.95 2.91 26.34
CA VAL A 7 -13.87 2.92 25.33
C VAL A 7 -13.96 1.72 24.37
N LYS A 8 -14.49 0.58 24.81
CA LYS A 8 -14.74 -0.57 23.93
C LYS A 8 -15.96 -0.34 23.03
N GLU A 9 -17.05 0.18 23.57
CA GLU A 9 -18.26 0.51 22.79
C GLU A 9 -17.99 1.62 21.76
N GLU A 10 -17.18 2.63 22.09
CA GLU A 10 -16.75 3.67 21.15
C GLU A 10 -15.85 3.10 20.03
N LYS A 11 -15.04 2.09 20.31
CA LYS A 11 -14.22 1.41 19.29
C LYS A 11 -15.04 0.47 18.39
N GLU A 12 -16.10 -0.12 18.89
CA GLU A 12 -17.02 -0.96 18.10
C GLU A 12 -17.94 -0.14 17.18
N GLN A 13 -18.19 1.14 17.50
CA GLN A 13 -18.96 2.06 16.68
C GLN A 13 -18.14 2.79 15.61
N GLN A 14 -16.81 2.76 15.68
CA GLN A 14 -15.96 3.31 14.62
C GLN A 14 -15.92 2.32 13.44
N GLY A 15 -16.67 2.64 12.40
CA GLY A 15 -16.62 1.92 11.12
C GLY A 15 -15.18 1.80 10.59
N CYS A 16 -14.91 0.77 9.81
CA CYS A 16 -13.62 0.54 9.17
C CYS A 16 -13.32 1.66 8.17
N THR A 17 -12.14 2.26 8.21
CA THR A 17 -11.74 3.29 7.24
C THR A 17 -11.47 2.66 5.86
N ALA A 18 -11.55 3.44 4.78
CA ALA A 18 -11.23 2.97 3.44
C ALA A 18 -9.79 2.42 3.35
N ALA A 19 -8.85 3.04 4.04
CA ALA A 19 -7.46 2.59 4.12
C ALA A 19 -7.35 1.22 4.81
N GLU A 20 -8.08 0.98 5.90
CA GLU A 20 -8.11 -0.32 6.58
C GLU A 20 -8.75 -1.39 5.70
N VAL A 21 -9.80 -1.05 4.95
CA VAL A 21 -10.42 -1.99 3.98
C VAL A 21 -9.44 -2.34 2.88
N LEU A 22 -8.76 -1.34 2.29
CA LEU A 22 -7.74 -1.56 1.26
C LEU A 22 -6.66 -2.52 1.75
N VAL A 23 -6.08 -2.26 2.93
CA VAL A 23 -5.01 -3.10 3.49
C VAL A 23 -5.51 -4.53 3.77
N LYS A 24 -6.73 -4.70 4.30
CA LYS A 24 -7.32 -6.02 4.48
C LYS A 24 -7.55 -6.76 3.16
N CYS A 25 -7.91 -6.05 2.09
CA CYS A 25 -8.01 -6.66 0.75
C CYS A 25 -6.64 -7.14 0.27
N LEU A 26 -5.59 -6.34 0.42
CA LEU A 26 -4.22 -6.73 0.07
C LEU A 26 -3.77 -7.97 0.86
N GLU A 27 -4.05 -8.03 2.17
CA GLU A 27 -3.76 -9.22 2.99
C GLU A 27 -4.49 -10.47 2.48
N LYS A 28 -5.78 -10.35 2.12
CA LYS A 28 -6.56 -11.47 1.58
C LYS A 28 -6.04 -11.96 0.23
N GLU A 29 -5.48 -11.08 -0.58
CA GLU A 29 -4.83 -11.43 -1.84
C GLU A 29 -3.41 -12.01 -1.64
N GLY A 30 -2.97 -12.14 -0.40
CA GLY A 30 -1.69 -12.74 -0.06
C GLY A 30 -0.49 -11.82 -0.28
N VAL A 31 -0.71 -10.50 -0.24
CA VAL A 31 0.37 -9.51 -0.30
C VAL A 31 1.17 -9.56 0.99
N GLU A 32 2.47 -9.78 0.87
CA GLU A 32 3.40 -9.87 2.00
C GLU A 32 4.28 -8.61 2.14
N TYR A 33 4.53 -7.92 1.03
CA TYR A 33 5.38 -6.73 0.97
C TYR A 33 4.75 -5.64 0.14
N VAL A 34 4.95 -4.39 0.56
CA VAL A 34 4.67 -3.21 -0.25
C VAL A 34 5.92 -2.34 -0.31
N PHE A 35 6.21 -1.76 -1.47
CA PHE A 35 7.42 -0.99 -1.74
C PHE A 35 7.06 0.46 -2.03
N GLY A 36 7.70 1.43 -1.37
CA GLY A 36 7.38 2.82 -1.66
C GLY A 36 8.00 3.83 -0.71
N ILE A 37 7.53 5.06 -0.80
CA ILE A 37 7.94 6.18 0.05
C ILE A 37 6.71 6.71 0.79
N PRO A 38 6.71 6.67 2.14
CA PRO A 38 5.67 7.29 2.94
C PRO A 38 5.66 8.81 2.77
N GLY A 39 4.49 9.41 2.85
CA GLY A 39 4.30 10.85 2.85
C GLY A 39 2.93 11.24 3.38
N GLU A 40 2.61 12.52 3.35
CA GLU A 40 1.40 13.05 3.98
C GLU A 40 0.12 12.46 3.38
N GLU A 41 0.06 12.32 2.07
CA GLU A 41 -1.16 11.88 1.36
C GLU A 41 -1.46 10.38 1.50
N ASN A 42 -0.51 9.61 1.99
CA ASN A 42 -0.72 8.17 2.22
C ASN A 42 -0.66 7.75 3.70
N LEU A 43 -0.73 8.71 4.65
CA LEU A 43 -0.62 8.45 6.08
C LEU A 43 -1.67 7.46 6.59
N ASP A 44 -2.91 7.56 6.15
CA ASP A 44 -3.99 6.65 6.59
C ASP A 44 -3.68 5.21 6.15
N MET A 45 -3.17 5.03 4.94
CA MET A 45 -2.72 3.72 4.46
C MET A 45 -1.52 3.22 5.28
N MET A 46 -0.56 4.10 5.59
CA MET A 46 0.59 3.73 6.42
C MET A 46 0.18 3.32 7.84
N ASN A 47 -0.79 4.02 8.43
CA ASN A 47 -1.36 3.65 9.73
C ASN A 47 -2.07 2.29 9.70
N ALA A 48 -2.79 2.00 8.62
CA ALA A 48 -3.43 0.69 8.44
C ALA A 48 -2.38 -0.42 8.22
N LEU A 49 -1.36 -0.17 7.41
CA LEU A 49 -0.25 -1.11 7.17
C LEU A 49 0.52 -1.42 8.45
N ALA A 50 0.74 -0.43 9.33
CA ALA A 50 1.43 -0.63 10.61
C ALA A 50 0.70 -1.60 11.55
N LYS A 51 -0.61 -1.82 11.35
CA LYS A 51 -1.45 -2.75 12.11
C LYS A 51 -1.66 -4.09 11.39
N SER A 52 -1.10 -4.25 10.20
CA SER A 52 -1.27 -5.42 9.34
C SER A 52 -0.07 -6.37 9.40
N SER A 53 -0.20 -7.52 8.76
CA SER A 53 0.90 -8.46 8.56
C SER A 53 1.83 -8.06 7.40
N ILE A 54 1.45 -7.07 6.59
CA ILE A 54 2.20 -6.64 5.41
C ILE A 54 3.43 -5.82 5.83
N ARG A 55 4.58 -6.16 5.27
CA ARG A 55 5.84 -5.46 5.53
C ARG A 55 6.05 -4.33 4.54
N VAL A 56 6.29 -3.13 5.06
CA VAL A 56 6.61 -1.95 4.25
C VAL A 56 8.11 -1.89 4.02
N ILE A 57 8.51 -1.86 2.76
CA ILE A 57 9.90 -1.67 2.34
C ILE A 57 10.05 -0.25 1.81
N VAL A 58 10.67 0.61 2.60
CA VAL A 58 10.90 2.00 2.23
C VAL A 58 12.08 2.07 1.26
N VAL A 59 11.88 2.76 0.15
CA VAL A 59 12.88 2.96 -0.91
C VAL A 59 13.37 4.40 -0.93
N ARG A 60 14.37 4.69 -1.75
CA ARG A 60 14.91 6.05 -1.91
C ARG A 60 14.38 6.79 -3.13
N HIS A 61 13.74 6.07 -4.04
CA HIS A 61 13.09 6.61 -5.23
C HIS A 61 11.95 5.69 -5.63
N GLU A 62 10.80 6.22 -6.00
CA GLU A 62 9.60 5.46 -6.32
C GLU A 62 9.78 4.55 -7.54
N GLN A 63 10.61 4.94 -8.49
CA GLN A 63 10.98 4.08 -9.61
C GLN A 63 11.59 2.75 -9.13
N GLY A 64 12.43 2.80 -8.11
CA GLY A 64 12.96 1.60 -7.46
C GLY A 64 11.87 0.74 -6.84
N ALA A 65 10.87 1.37 -6.21
CA ALA A 65 9.71 0.65 -5.67
C ALA A 65 8.93 -0.08 -6.76
N ALA A 66 8.67 0.58 -7.90
CA ALA A 66 7.97 -0.02 -9.01
C ALA A 66 8.73 -1.21 -9.62
N PHE A 67 10.04 -1.09 -9.81
CA PHE A 67 10.86 -2.22 -10.27
C PHE A 67 10.96 -3.37 -9.26
N MET A 68 11.01 -3.07 -7.95
CA MET A 68 10.96 -4.11 -6.92
C MET A 68 9.62 -4.86 -6.97
N ALA A 69 8.52 -4.14 -7.11
CA ALA A 69 7.18 -4.73 -7.23
C ALA A 69 7.05 -5.55 -8.52
N ASP A 70 7.52 -5.04 -9.65
CA ASP A 70 7.57 -5.74 -10.94
C ASP A 70 8.33 -7.07 -10.81
N MET A 71 9.54 -7.02 -10.31
CA MET A 71 10.37 -8.23 -10.14
C MET A 71 9.76 -9.22 -9.15
N TYR A 72 9.16 -8.73 -8.06
CA TYR A 72 8.42 -9.59 -7.13
C TYR A 72 7.28 -10.32 -7.84
N GLY A 73 6.51 -9.60 -8.66
CA GLY A 73 5.44 -10.20 -9.47
C GLY A 73 5.94 -11.28 -10.43
N ARG A 74 7.01 -11.00 -11.14
CA ARG A 74 7.63 -11.95 -12.08
C ARG A 74 8.11 -13.22 -11.39
N LEU A 75 8.75 -13.10 -10.24
CA LEU A 75 9.35 -14.22 -9.53
C LEU A 75 8.34 -15.08 -8.78
N THR A 76 7.28 -14.48 -8.26
CA THR A 76 6.32 -15.16 -7.37
C THR A 76 5.00 -15.52 -8.05
N GLY A 77 4.68 -14.86 -9.15
CA GLY A 77 3.34 -14.94 -9.77
C GLY A 77 2.24 -14.24 -8.96
N LYS A 78 2.58 -13.62 -7.82
CA LYS A 78 1.67 -12.81 -7.01
C LYS A 78 1.82 -11.34 -7.38
N ALA A 79 0.77 -10.53 -7.18
CA ALA A 79 0.87 -9.10 -7.45
C ALA A 79 1.94 -8.44 -6.57
N GLY A 80 2.94 -7.82 -7.20
CA GLY A 80 3.84 -6.90 -6.53
C GLY A 80 3.13 -5.57 -6.29
N VAL A 81 3.28 -4.98 -5.11
CA VAL A 81 2.58 -3.75 -4.75
C VAL A 81 3.58 -2.64 -4.49
N CYS A 82 3.45 -1.52 -5.21
CA CYS A 82 4.21 -0.31 -4.94
C CYS A 82 3.28 0.86 -4.63
N PHE A 83 3.78 1.81 -3.87
CA PHE A 83 3.00 2.98 -3.47
C PHE A 83 3.84 4.26 -3.48
N SER A 84 3.16 5.38 -3.67
CA SER A 84 3.76 6.72 -3.61
C SER A 84 2.77 7.74 -3.07
N THR A 85 3.25 8.96 -2.85
CA THR A 85 2.42 10.13 -2.71
C THR A 85 1.90 10.60 -4.08
N LEU A 86 1.27 11.76 -4.13
CA LEU A 86 0.77 12.39 -5.35
C LEU A 86 1.91 13.03 -6.19
N GLY A 87 1.56 13.56 -7.36
CA GLY A 87 2.42 14.39 -8.19
C GLY A 87 3.71 13.69 -8.64
N PRO A 88 4.89 14.25 -8.32
CA PRO A 88 6.18 13.65 -8.72
C PRO A 88 6.37 12.23 -8.20
N GLY A 89 5.89 11.91 -6.99
CA GLY A 89 5.90 10.56 -6.45
C GLY A 89 5.15 9.57 -7.33
N ALA A 90 3.95 9.95 -7.78
CA ALA A 90 3.15 9.13 -8.69
C ALA A 90 3.80 8.99 -10.07
N THR A 91 4.32 10.08 -10.65
CA THR A 91 4.98 10.02 -11.96
C THR A 91 6.28 9.23 -11.94
N ASN A 92 6.97 9.18 -10.81
CA ASN A 92 8.19 8.38 -10.64
C ASN A 92 7.93 6.85 -10.67
N LEU A 93 6.68 6.40 -10.49
CA LEU A 93 6.31 4.99 -10.66
C LEU A 93 6.17 4.57 -12.13
N ILE A 94 6.03 5.51 -13.06
CA ILE A 94 5.61 5.23 -14.45
C ILE A 94 6.57 4.28 -15.17
N THR A 95 7.88 4.49 -15.06
CA THR A 95 8.86 3.66 -15.77
C THR A 95 8.74 2.18 -15.36
N GLY A 96 8.71 1.89 -14.07
CA GLY A 96 8.59 0.51 -13.58
C GLY A 96 7.23 -0.11 -13.86
N THR A 97 6.14 0.68 -13.80
CA THR A 97 4.80 0.20 -14.16
C THR A 97 4.66 -0.06 -15.66
N ALA A 98 5.31 0.75 -16.51
CA ALA A 98 5.36 0.52 -17.94
C ALA A 98 6.13 -0.75 -18.29
N ASP A 99 7.24 -1.02 -17.60
CA ASP A 99 8.04 -2.24 -17.76
C ASP A 99 7.22 -3.49 -17.38
N ALA A 100 6.59 -3.46 -16.20
CA ALA A 100 5.71 -4.53 -15.75
C ALA A 100 4.56 -4.80 -16.74
N ASN A 101 3.94 -3.74 -17.28
CA ASN A 101 2.86 -3.86 -18.26
C ASN A 101 3.36 -4.47 -19.58
N SER A 102 4.54 -4.09 -20.05
CA SER A 102 5.12 -4.61 -21.30
C SER A 102 5.40 -6.12 -21.21
N ASP A 103 5.81 -6.59 -20.07
CA ASP A 103 6.15 -7.99 -19.84
C ASP A 103 5.02 -8.82 -19.20
N GLY A 104 3.87 -8.19 -18.95
CA GLY A 104 2.71 -8.87 -18.36
C GLY A 104 2.92 -9.30 -16.90
N ALA A 105 3.79 -8.62 -16.16
CA ALA A 105 4.02 -8.90 -14.75
C ALA A 105 2.85 -8.38 -13.88
N PRO A 106 2.39 -9.15 -12.89
CA PRO A 106 1.32 -8.72 -11.99
C PRO A 106 1.83 -7.64 -11.05
N LEU A 107 1.28 -6.42 -11.19
CA LEU A 107 1.69 -5.26 -10.39
C LEU A 107 0.47 -4.40 -10.02
N ILE A 108 0.45 -3.90 -8.79
CA ILE A 108 -0.49 -2.89 -8.32
C ILE A 108 0.31 -1.65 -7.90
N ALA A 109 0.00 -0.51 -8.51
CA ALA A 109 0.55 0.78 -8.13
C ALA A 109 -0.52 1.62 -7.43
N ILE A 110 -0.23 2.09 -6.23
CA ILE A 110 -1.12 2.90 -5.39
C ILE A 110 -0.53 4.29 -5.26
N THR A 111 -1.28 5.32 -5.61
CA THR A 111 -0.85 6.72 -5.48
C THR A 111 -1.82 7.53 -4.67
N GLY A 112 -1.32 8.55 -3.97
CA GLY A 112 -2.14 9.57 -3.35
C GLY A 112 -2.80 10.48 -4.39
N GLN A 113 -3.89 11.12 -3.99
CA GLN A 113 -4.60 12.14 -4.77
C GLN A 113 -5.14 13.20 -3.82
N VAL A 114 -5.17 14.44 -4.27
CA VAL A 114 -5.89 15.53 -3.61
C VAL A 114 -7.15 15.88 -4.41
N GLY A 115 -8.10 16.45 -3.70
CA GLY A 115 -9.33 16.97 -4.30
C GLY A 115 -9.08 18.21 -5.16
#